data_10b68be963081670777f7c1193889581
#
_entry.id   10b68be963081670777f7c1193889581
#
_cell.length_a   1.000
_cell.length_b   1.000
_cell.length_c   1.000
_cell.angle_alpha   90.00
_cell.angle_beta   90.00
_cell.angle_gamma   90.00
#
_symmetry.space_group_name_H-M   'P 1'
#
loop_
_entity.id
_entity.type
_entity.pdbx_description
1 polymer ?
#
loop_
_entity_poly.entity_id
_entity_poly.type
_entity_poly.pdbx_seq_one_letter_code
_entity_poly.pdbx_strand_id
1 'polypeptide(L)'
;MTVEQEDIIPNDYAGNMGYLIFIQPATPAKFERKPIYWILSEVAKRLGDDIYQRFTEGRTQEQWLQYLYAKMLARDPALPSYDALKAMGIYKRKDPDGHFVAYRDFRADPLAHPLKTPSGKIEIYSSQLADIAARWQLQTDETIDPLPIYASTFEGWDDPLRDQFPLQLFGFHYKARTHSSYGNVDVLQAACRQEVWINPLDAGKRGIKNGDLVRVFNPRGELHIPAKVTPRIMPGVAAMGQGAWHDASMDGDRIDRGACINTLTTHRPSPLAKGNPQHTNLVDIARVEGPAS
;
A
#
# COMPACT_ATOMS: atom_id res chain seq x y z
N MET A 1 -0.90 8.70 11.16
CA MET A 1 -0.92 10.14 11.48
C MET A 1 -0.88 10.29 12.98
N THR A 2 0.09 10.99 13.49
CA THR A 2 0.10 11.37 14.90
C THR A 2 -0.69 12.66 15.03
N VAL A 3 -1.75 12.64 15.80
CA VAL A 3 -2.56 13.85 16.10
C VAL A 3 -1.86 14.85 17.02
N GLU A 4 -0.56 14.62 17.27
CA GLU A 4 0.25 15.37 18.22
C GLU A 4 1.35 16.21 17.58
N GLN A 5 1.42 16.28 16.25
CA GLN A 5 2.43 17.07 15.54
C GLN A 5 1.82 17.98 14.47
N GLU A 6 2.53 19.04 14.15
CA GLU A 6 2.21 19.87 13.00
C GLU A 6 2.73 19.23 11.71
N ASP A 7 1.94 19.37 10.65
CA ASP A 7 2.32 18.94 9.30
C ASP A 7 1.51 19.72 8.26
N ILE A 8 1.95 19.70 7.01
CA ILE A 8 1.20 20.23 5.87
C ILE A 8 0.97 19.10 4.89
N ILE A 9 -0.30 18.82 4.63
CA ILE A 9 -0.70 17.84 3.61
C ILE A 9 -1.11 18.60 2.36
N PRO A 10 -0.27 18.60 1.31
CA PRO A 10 -0.71 18.97 -0.01
C PRO A 10 -1.63 17.87 -0.53
N ASN A 11 -2.65 18.28 -1.27
CA ASN A 11 -3.62 17.33 -1.76
C ASN A 11 -3.19 16.69 -3.08
N ASP A 12 -2.17 15.87 -3.03
CA ASP A 12 -1.64 15.18 -4.20
C ASP A 12 -2.26 13.79 -4.44
N TYR A 13 -2.87 13.19 -3.42
CA TYR A 13 -3.37 11.80 -3.50
C TYR A 13 -4.59 11.62 -4.40
N ALA A 14 -5.42 12.64 -4.53
CA ALA A 14 -6.65 12.55 -5.32
C ALA A 14 -6.63 13.46 -6.56
N GLY A 15 -5.50 14.06 -6.87
CA GLY A 15 -5.31 14.97 -7.99
C GLY A 15 -6.29 16.18 -7.98
N ASN A 16 -5.80 17.37 -8.15
CA ASN A 16 -6.60 18.58 -8.40
C ASN A 16 -7.80 18.86 -7.46
N MET A 17 -7.77 18.38 -6.22
CA MET A 17 -8.82 18.70 -5.25
C MET A 17 -8.74 20.15 -4.74
N GLY A 18 -7.64 20.84 -5.02
CA GLY A 18 -7.50 22.29 -4.84
C GLY A 18 -7.52 22.76 -3.39
N TYR A 19 -7.04 21.93 -2.44
CA TYR A 19 -6.91 22.37 -1.05
C TYR A 19 -5.58 21.97 -0.42
N LEU A 20 -5.18 22.70 0.62
CA LEU A 20 -4.07 22.39 1.52
C LEU A 20 -4.62 22.28 2.94
N ILE A 21 -4.12 21.31 3.69
CA ILE A 21 -4.46 21.14 5.12
C ILE A 21 -3.21 21.43 5.94
N PHE A 22 -3.30 22.36 6.89
CA PHE A 22 -2.32 22.49 7.94
C PHE A 22 -2.78 21.67 9.14
N ILE A 23 -2.09 20.58 9.42
CA ILE A 23 -2.37 19.72 10.57
C ILE A 23 -1.79 20.38 11.79
N GLN A 24 -2.62 20.59 12.80
CA GLN A 24 -2.22 21.06 14.12
C GLN A 24 -2.33 19.94 15.15
N PRO A 25 -1.55 20.00 16.25
CA PRO A 25 -1.72 19.07 17.35
C PRO A 25 -3.15 19.15 17.90
N ALA A 26 -3.87 18.04 17.86
CA ALA A 26 -5.23 17.98 18.40
C ALA A 26 -5.24 17.67 19.90
N THR A 27 -4.20 17.03 20.41
CA THR A 27 -4.01 16.69 21.81
C THR A 27 -2.53 16.75 22.19
N PRO A 28 -2.19 17.01 23.46
CA PRO A 28 -0.82 16.81 23.94
C PRO A 28 -0.37 15.37 23.73
N ALA A 29 0.92 15.19 23.44
CA ALA A 29 1.49 13.86 23.33
C ALA A 29 1.32 13.08 24.64
N LYS A 30 0.77 11.86 24.54
CA LYS A 30 0.61 10.97 25.68
C LYS A 30 1.74 9.94 25.71
N PHE A 31 2.15 9.53 26.90
CA PHE A 31 3.25 8.57 27.11
C PHE A 31 4.57 9.09 26.52
N GLU A 32 5.42 8.22 26.05
CA GLU A 32 6.74 8.56 25.49
C GLU A 32 6.71 8.76 23.96
N ARG A 33 5.56 9.06 23.39
CA ARG A 33 5.42 9.27 21.94
C ARG A 33 6.17 10.51 21.49
N LYS A 34 6.86 10.38 20.37
CA LYS A 34 7.62 11.44 19.74
C LYS A 34 7.27 11.54 18.25
N PRO A 35 7.36 12.74 17.65
CA PRO A 35 7.25 12.90 16.20
C PRO A 35 8.29 12.05 15.47
N ILE A 36 7.92 11.52 14.30
CA ILE A 36 8.82 10.66 13.52
C ILE A 36 10.11 11.39 13.13
N TYR A 37 10.04 12.69 12.83
CA TYR A 37 11.23 13.49 12.55
C TYR A 37 12.20 13.52 13.74
N TRP A 38 11.71 13.68 14.96
CA TRP A 38 12.53 13.62 16.15
C TRP A 38 13.18 12.24 16.32
N ILE A 39 12.39 11.15 16.15
CA ILE A 39 12.90 9.78 16.27
C ILE A 39 14.04 9.54 15.26
N LEU A 40 13.82 9.92 14.00
CA LEU A 40 14.84 9.73 12.96
C LEU A 40 16.06 10.63 13.16
N SER A 41 15.87 11.85 13.67
CA SER A 41 16.99 12.74 14.03
C SER A 41 17.85 12.16 15.14
N GLU A 42 17.23 11.55 16.15
CA GLU A 42 17.95 10.88 17.23
C GLU A 42 18.68 9.61 16.76
N VAL A 43 18.12 8.86 15.80
CA VAL A 43 18.82 7.75 15.14
C VAL A 43 20.01 8.26 14.33
N ALA A 44 19.80 9.29 13.52
CA ALA A 44 20.87 9.88 12.71
C ALA A 44 22.05 10.38 13.58
N LYS A 45 21.74 11.01 14.73
CA LYS A 45 22.76 11.46 15.68
C LYS A 45 23.59 10.31 16.25
N ARG A 46 22.98 9.16 16.54
CA ARG A 46 23.70 7.96 17.02
C ARG A 46 24.53 7.27 15.95
N LEU A 47 24.21 7.49 14.67
CA LEU A 47 24.98 6.99 13.54
C LEU A 47 26.20 7.87 13.23
N GLY A 48 26.21 9.14 13.64
CA GLY A 48 27.30 10.07 13.46
C GLY A 48 26.86 11.53 13.26
N ASP A 49 27.66 12.48 13.72
CA ASP A 49 27.33 13.90 13.62
C ASP A 49 27.19 14.37 12.15
N ASP A 50 27.98 13.85 11.24
CA ASP A 50 27.89 14.14 9.80
C ASP A 50 26.56 13.64 9.22
N ILE A 51 26.09 12.47 9.66
CA ILE A 51 24.80 11.91 9.23
C ILE A 51 23.65 12.77 9.78
N TYR A 52 23.76 13.16 11.08
CA TYR A 52 22.79 14.06 11.68
C TYR A 52 22.69 15.39 10.97
N GLN A 53 23.81 16.03 10.67
CA GLN A 53 23.84 17.31 9.95
C GLN A 53 23.28 17.20 8.54
N ARG A 54 23.61 16.15 7.82
CA ARG A 54 23.05 15.91 6.46
C ARG A 54 21.56 15.61 6.49
N PHE A 55 21.06 14.90 7.51
CA PHE A 55 19.66 14.57 7.66
C PHE A 55 18.81 15.78 8.04
N THR A 56 19.27 16.57 9.03
CA THR A 56 18.52 17.68 9.59
C THR A 56 18.80 19.01 8.88
N GLU A 57 19.95 19.16 8.25
CA GLU A 57 20.50 20.45 7.77
C GLU A 57 20.40 21.55 8.86
N GLY A 58 20.49 21.17 10.12
CA GLY A 58 20.36 22.06 11.26
C GLY A 58 18.93 22.60 11.51
N ARG A 59 17.91 22.07 10.83
CA ARG A 59 16.53 22.55 10.93
C ARG A 59 15.72 21.73 11.93
N THR A 60 14.84 22.41 12.64
CA THR A 60 13.72 21.80 13.38
C THR A 60 12.61 21.36 12.41
N GLN A 61 11.64 20.60 12.90
CA GLN A 61 10.46 20.22 12.10
C GLN A 61 9.70 21.45 11.57
N GLU A 62 9.48 22.44 12.42
CA GLU A 62 8.80 23.67 12.01
C GLU A 62 9.59 24.42 10.94
N GLN A 63 10.91 24.54 11.08
CA GLN A 63 11.76 25.16 10.08
C GLN A 63 11.76 24.41 8.75
N TRP A 64 11.61 23.06 8.78
CA TRP A 64 11.42 22.28 7.58
C TRP A 64 10.08 22.58 6.91
N LEU A 65 8.99 22.66 7.68
CA LEU A 65 7.67 23.01 7.15
C LEU A 65 7.69 24.39 6.49
N GLN A 66 8.26 25.39 7.16
CA GLN A 66 8.42 26.74 6.63
C GLN A 66 9.25 26.76 5.33
N TYR A 67 10.39 26.05 5.32
CA TYR A 67 11.26 25.97 4.16
C TYR A 67 10.59 25.29 2.95
N LEU A 68 9.91 24.17 3.17
CA LEU A 68 9.20 23.45 2.12
C LEU A 68 8.00 24.26 1.61
N TYR A 69 7.28 24.92 2.51
CA TYR A 69 6.16 25.78 2.13
C TYR A 69 6.60 27.00 1.35
N ALA A 70 7.72 27.60 1.69
CA ALA A 70 8.29 28.72 0.92
C ALA A 70 8.57 28.31 -0.54
N LYS A 71 9.04 27.08 -0.77
CA LYS A 71 9.20 26.55 -2.14
C LYS A 71 7.86 26.35 -2.87
N MET A 72 6.81 25.97 -2.16
CA MET A 72 5.46 25.88 -2.73
C MET A 72 4.94 27.28 -3.09
N LEU A 73 5.08 28.24 -2.19
CA LEU A 73 4.66 29.62 -2.39
C LEU A 73 5.40 30.29 -3.56
N ALA A 74 6.69 29.99 -3.74
CA ALA A 74 7.47 30.49 -4.88
C ALA A 74 6.96 29.94 -6.23
N ARG A 75 6.39 28.74 -6.26
CA ARG A 75 5.79 28.11 -7.46
C ARG A 75 4.35 28.58 -7.70
N ASP A 76 3.65 28.94 -6.64
CA ASP A 76 2.24 29.33 -6.66
C ASP A 76 2.01 30.51 -5.70
N PRO A 77 2.24 31.73 -6.17
CA PRO A 77 2.06 32.96 -5.37
C PRO A 77 0.61 33.24 -4.92
N ALA A 78 -0.36 32.48 -5.45
CA ALA A 78 -1.77 32.58 -5.02
C ALA A 78 -2.05 31.89 -3.69
N LEU A 79 -1.10 31.09 -3.17
CA LEU A 79 -1.22 30.48 -1.86
C LEU A 79 -1.14 31.54 -0.74
N PRO A 80 -1.79 31.32 0.41
CA PRO A 80 -1.66 32.20 1.57
C PRO A 80 -0.24 32.17 2.14
N SER A 81 0.09 33.11 3.01
CA SER A 81 1.33 33.00 3.79
C SER A 81 1.31 31.79 4.72
N TYR A 82 2.48 31.34 5.17
CA TYR A 82 2.58 30.21 6.10
C TYR A 82 1.71 30.41 7.35
N ASP A 83 1.81 31.58 7.98
CA ASP A 83 1.03 31.88 9.18
C ASP A 83 -0.47 31.97 8.91
N ALA A 84 -0.86 32.50 7.76
CA ALA A 84 -2.26 32.52 7.35
C ALA A 84 -2.81 31.10 7.11
N LEU A 85 -2.04 30.20 6.47
CA LEU A 85 -2.41 28.80 6.31
C LEU A 85 -2.53 28.10 7.66
N LYS A 86 -1.59 28.34 8.57
CA LYS A 86 -1.60 27.78 9.93
C LYS A 86 -2.83 28.25 10.70
N ALA A 87 -3.19 29.53 10.61
CA ALA A 87 -4.37 30.09 11.28
C ALA A 87 -5.69 29.56 10.73
N MET A 88 -5.81 29.39 9.41
CA MET A 88 -7.06 28.91 8.80
C MET A 88 -7.21 27.39 8.83
N GLY A 89 -6.12 26.63 8.99
CA GLY A 89 -6.09 25.19 9.02
C GLY A 89 -6.33 24.51 7.67
N ILE A 90 -7.26 25.00 6.87
CA ILE A 90 -7.56 24.48 5.54
C ILE A 90 -7.67 25.64 4.55
N TYR A 91 -6.80 25.66 3.56
CA TYR A 91 -6.91 26.56 2.40
C TYR A 91 -7.60 25.82 1.27
N LYS A 92 -8.62 26.43 0.68
CA LYS A 92 -9.28 25.97 -0.54
C LYS A 92 -9.01 26.95 -1.67
N ARG A 93 -8.44 26.45 -2.76
CA ARG A 93 -8.23 27.25 -3.97
C ARG A 93 -9.60 27.62 -4.56
N LYS A 94 -9.75 28.87 -4.96
CA LYS A 94 -10.90 29.27 -5.76
C LYS A 94 -10.70 28.76 -7.19
N ASP A 95 -11.72 28.13 -7.73
CA ASP A 95 -11.79 27.72 -9.13
C ASP A 95 -12.89 28.58 -9.80
N PRO A 96 -12.51 29.68 -10.46
CA PRO A 96 -13.48 30.57 -11.09
C PRO A 96 -14.20 29.92 -12.26
N ASP A 97 -13.60 28.91 -12.91
CA ASP A 97 -14.19 28.18 -14.05
C ASP A 97 -15.08 27.03 -13.61
N GLY A 98 -15.16 26.75 -12.31
CA GLY A 98 -16.12 25.85 -11.68
C GLY A 98 -15.77 24.38 -11.72
N HIS A 99 -14.91 23.88 -12.61
CA HIS A 99 -14.46 22.49 -12.65
C HIS A 99 -13.22 22.29 -13.50
N PHE A 100 -12.35 21.43 -13.02
CA PHE A 100 -11.15 21.03 -13.75
C PHE A 100 -11.49 19.88 -14.71
N VAL A 101 -11.06 20.01 -15.96
CA VAL A 101 -11.11 18.94 -16.97
C VAL A 101 -9.69 18.54 -17.34
N ALA A 102 -9.30 17.31 -17.01
CA ALA A 102 -7.98 16.79 -17.33
C ALA A 102 -7.75 16.80 -18.87
N TYR A 103 -6.55 17.22 -19.24
CA TYR A 103 -6.12 17.28 -20.65
C TYR A 103 -7.02 18.12 -21.59
N ARG A 104 -7.80 19.08 -21.05
CA ARG A 104 -8.69 19.90 -21.87
C ARG A 104 -7.96 20.62 -23.00
N ASP A 105 -6.86 21.31 -22.69
CA ASP A 105 -6.10 22.10 -23.66
C ASP A 105 -5.39 21.20 -24.69
N PHE A 106 -4.78 20.08 -24.23
CA PHE A 106 -4.23 19.08 -25.15
C PHE A 106 -5.28 18.49 -26.08
N ARG A 107 -6.49 18.23 -25.60
CA ARG A 107 -7.58 17.67 -26.43
C ARG A 107 -8.10 18.71 -27.44
N ALA A 108 -8.09 19.98 -27.07
CA ALA A 108 -8.52 21.06 -27.97
C ALA A 108 -7.49 21.34 -29.05
N ASP A 109 -6.22 21.43 -28.69
CA ASP A 109 -5.10 21.67 -29.61
C ASP A 109 -3.83 20.94 -29.12
N PRO A 110 -3.60 19.69 -29.57
CA PRO A 110 -2.43 18.91 -29.15
C PRO A 110 -1.08 19.49 -29.58
N LEU A 111 -1.07 20.33 -30.61
CA LEU A 111 0.16 20.94 -31.11
C LEU A 111 0.57 22.15 -30.26
N ALA A 112 -0.38 22.99 -29.89
CA ALA A 112 -0.13 24.11 -29.02
C ALA A 112 0.09 23.71 -27.54
N HIS A 113 -0.52 22.60 -27.11
CA HIS A 113 -0.49 22.10 -25.74
C HIS A 113 -0.03 20.63 -25.67
N PRO A 114 1.22 20.31 -26.09
CA PRO A 114 1.70 18.93 -26.10
C PRO A 114 1.79 18.34 -24.69
N LEU A 115 1.68 17.03 -24.59
CA LEU A 115 1.94 16.33 -23.34
C LEU A 115 3.43 16.37 -22.97
N LYS A 116 3.72 16.17 -21.69
CA LYS A 116 5.11 16.09 -21.18
C LYS A 116 5.71 14.68 -21.41
N THR A 117 5.53 14.14 -22.61
CA THR A 117 6.10 12.89 -23.08
C THR A 117 7.15 13.18 -24.14
N PRO A 118 8.09 12.26 -24.43
CA PRO A 118 9.10 12.45 -25.49
C PRO A 118 8.50 12.84 -26.85
N SER A 119 7.35 12.29 -27.21
CA SER A 119 6.65 12.58 -28.47
C SER A 119 5.69 13.78 -28.39
N GLY A 120 5.42 14.31 -27.21
CA GLY A 120 4.37 15.31 -26.99
C GLY A 120 2.95 14.75 -27.09
N LYS A 121 2.80 13.44 -27.30
CA LYS A 121 1.54 12.72 -27.50
C LYS A 121 1.33 11.65 -26.44
N ILE A 122 0.16 10.98 -26.48
CA ILE A 122 -0.05 9.75 -25.71
C ILE A 122 0.82 8.65 -26.33
N GLU A 123 1.69 8.06 -25.52
CA GLU A 123 2.61 7.01 -25.96
C GLU A 123 2.10 5.65 -25.50
N ILE A 124 1.78 4.78 -26.46
CA ILE A 124 1.46 3.37 -26.20
C ILE A 124 2.76 2.58 -26.04
N TYR A 125 3.73 2.82 -26.92
CA TYR A 125 5.10 2.31 -26.78
C TYR A 125 5.92 3.29 -25.94
N SER A 126 6.53 2.81 -24.85
CA SER A 126 7.39 3.61 -23.99
C SER A 126 8.88 3.37 -24.29
N SER A 127 9.52 4.32 -24.94
CA SER A 127 10.97 4.28 -25.17
C SER A 127 11.77 4.24 -23.87
N GLN A 128 11.26 4.88 -22.81
CA GLN A 128 11.90 4.86 -21.49
C GLN A 128 11.88 3.46 -20.87
N LEU A 129 10.77 2.71 -20.99
CA LEU A 129 10.71 1.33 -20.53
C LEU A 129 11.58 0.40 -21.36
N ALA A 130 11.68 0.62 -22.68
CA ALA A 130 12.59 -0.11 -23.54
C ALA A 130 14.05 0.08 -23.11
N ASP A 131 14.45 1.32 -22.82
CA ASP A 131 15.78 1.65 -22.30
C ASP A 131 16.06 1.02 -20.94
N ILE A 132 15.09 1.00 -20.04
CA ILE A 132 15.21 0.37 -18.72
C ILE A 132 15.39 -1.14 -18.91
N ALA A 133 14.53 -1.77 -19.71
CA ALA A 133 14.61 -3.21 -20.00
C ALA A 133 15.96 -3.62 -20.60
N ALA A 134 16.54 -2.78 -21.44
CA ALA A 134 17.86 -3.04 -22.06
C ALA A 134 19.04 -2.88 -21.11
N ARG A 135 18.91 -2.06 -20.07
CA ARG A 135 20.02 -1.73 -19.14
C ARG A 135 19.94 -2.44 -17.79
N TRP A 136 18.76 -2.84 -17.36
CA TRP A 136 18.60 -3.49 -16.06
C TRP A 136 18.90 -4.97 -16.16
N GLN A 137 19.56 -5.49 -15.13
CA GLN A 137 19.73 -6.93 -14.95
C GLN A 137 18.46 -7.50 -14.33
N LEU A 138 17.63 -8.10 -15.16
CA LEU A 138 16.42 -8.79 -14.76
C LEU A 138 16.73 -10.27 -14.45
N GLN A 139 15.91 -10.90 -13.63
CA GLN A 139 15.92 -12.36 -13.46
C GLN A 139 15.30 -13.01 -14.72
N THR A 140 15.56 -14.31 -14.91
CA THR A 140 15.15 -15.02 -16.14
C THR A 140 13.64 -15.05 -16.38
N ASP A 141 12.84 -14.93 -15.33
CA ASP A 141 11.37 -14.90 -15.35
C ASP A 141 10.79 -13.49 -15.13
N GLU A 142 11.62 -12.46 -15.14
CA GLU A 142 11.20 -11.06 -15.07
C GLU A 142 11.15 -10.42 -16.45
N THR A 143 10.10 -9.63 -16.67
CA THR A 143 9.90 -8.87 -17.91
C THR A 143 9.54 -7.43 -17.60
N ILE A 144 10.15 -6.50 -18.32
CA ILE A 144 9.72 -5.10 -18.44
C ILE A 144 9.46 -4.86 -19.93
N ASP A 145 8.19 -4.76 -20.30
CA ASP A 145 7.78 -4.56 -21.69
C ASP A 145 7.51 -3.08 -21.96
N PRO A 146 7.96 -2.53 -23.09
CA PRO A 146 7.66 -1.16 -23.49
C PRO A 146 6.19 -0.94 -23.91
N LEU A 147 5.47 -2.02 -24.18
CA LEU A 147 4.03 -1.99 -24.50
C LEU A 147 3.21 -2.40 -23.29
N PRO A 148 1.98 -1.89 -23.12
CA PRO A 148 1.07 -2.27 -22.05
C PRO A 148 0.41 -3.63 -22.35
N ILE A 149 1.20 -4.68 -22.42
CA ILE A 149 0.75 -6.06 -22.61
C ILE A 149 0.64 -6.78 -21.27
N TYR A 150 -0.16 -7.82 -21.21
CA TYR A 150 -0.14 -8.74 -20.08
C TYR A 150 1.16 -9.55 -20.11
N ALA A 151 1.90 -9.50 -19.02
CA ALA A 151 3.04 -10.37 -18.77
C ALA A 151 2.73 -11.22 -17.54
N SER A 152 2.92 -12.52 -17.66
CA SER A 152 2.80 -13.41 -16.49
C SER A 152 3.86 -13.08 -15.46
N THR A 153 3.49 -13.16 -14.19
CA THR A 153 4.40 -12.94 -13.07
C THR A 153 4.69 -14.27 -12.37
N PHE A 154 5.73 -14.31 -11.57
CA PHE A 154 5.95 -15.42 -10.63
C PHE A 154 4.71 -15.63 -9.75
N GLU A 155 4.38 -16.88 -9.45
CA GLU A 155 3.13 -17.29 -8.80
C GLU A 155 1.88 -16.72 -9.49
N GLY A 156 1.94 -16.53 -10.80
CA GLY A 156 0.83 -16.11 -11.64
C GLY A 156 -0.09 -17.26 -12.03
N TRP A 157 -0.99 -16.95 -12.97
CA TRP A 157 -2.00 -17.91 -13.42
C TRP A 157 -1.42 -19.18 -14.07
N ASP A 158 -0.33 -19.08 -14.78
CA ASP A 158 0.36 -20.12 -15.54
C ASP A 158 1.63 -20.65 -14.83
N ASP A 159 1.85 -20.29 -13.58
CA ASP A 159 2.98 -20.79 -12.80
C ASP A 159 2.81 -22.29 -12.48
N PRO A 160 3.81 -23.15 -12.73
CA PRO A 160 3.73 -24.58 -12.40
C PRO A 160 3.44 -24.90 -10.93
N LEU A 161 3.74 -23.97 -10.02
CA LEU A 161 3.43 -24.11 -8.60
C LEU A 161 1.92 -24.26 -8.34
N ARG A 162 1.07 -23.88 -9.28
CA ARG A 162 -0.40 -24.08 -9.20
C ARG A 162 -0.83 -25.54 -9.12
N ASP A 163 -0.03 -26.45 -9.61
CA ASP A 163 -0.33 -27.88 -9.49
C ASP A 163 -0.39 -28.32 -8.02
N GLN A 164 0.38 -27.65 -7.15
CA GLN A 164 0.42 -27.93 -5.71
C GLN A 164 -0.40 -26.91 -4.89
N PHE A 165 -0.43 -25.66 -5.31
CA PHE A 165 -1.11 -24.55 -4.63
C PHE A 165 -2.07 -23.84 -5.60
N PRO A 166 -3.25 -24.42 -5.85
CA PRO A 166 -4.08 -24.04 -6.99
C PRO A 166 -4.86 -22.75 -6.84
N LEU A 167 -4.85 -22.12 -5.68
CA LEU A 167 -5.63 -20.90 -5.42
C LEU A 167 -4.74 -19.67 -5.44
N GLN A 168 -5.11 -18.69 -6.29
CA GLN A 168 -4.48 -17.37 -6.29
C GLN A 168 -4.96 -16.59 -5.07
N LEU A 169 -4.05 -16.26 -4.16
CA LEU A 169 -4.37 -15.45 -2.98
C LEU A 169 -4.14 -13.97 -3.26
N PHE A 170 -5.12 -13.13 -2.97
CA PHE A 170 -4.92 -11.70 -2.93
C PHE A 170 -5.35 -11.08 -1.59
N GLY A 171 -4.67 -9.99 -1.22
CA GLY A 171 -4.98 -9.22 -0.02
C GLY A 171 -5.90 -8.04 -0.35
N PHE A 172 -7.02 -7.89 0.33
CA PHE A 172 -7.87 -6.71 0.20
C PHE A 172 -7.74 -5.79 1.42
N HIS A 173 -8.05 -4.51 1.24
CA HIS A 173 -8.11 -3.57 2.36
C HIS A 173 -9.27 -3.94 3.27
N TYR A 174 -8.94 -4.19 4.54
CA TYR A 174 -9.90 -4.63 5.53
C TYR A 174 -10.68 -3.44 6.10
N LYS A 175 -11.99 -3.60 6.25
CA LYS A 175 -12.90 -2.50 6.59
C LYS A 175 -12.67 -1.92 7.98
N ALA A 176 -12.26 -2.75 8.93
CA ALA A 176 -12.09 -2.37 10.34
C ALA A 176 -10.65 -2.00 10.72
N ARG A 177 -9.74 -1.96 9.75
CA ARG A 177 -8.33 -1.62 9.96
C ARG A 177 -7.82 -0.67 8.89
N THR A 178 -6.79 0.10 9.21
CA THR A 178 -5.95 0.78 8.24
C THR A 178 -4.59 0.09 8.26
N HIS A 179 -4.35 -0.82 7.29
CA HIS A 179 -3.25 -1.77 7.35
C HIS A 179 -3.25 -2.54 8.69
N SER A 180 -2.21 -2.43 9.52
CA SER A 180 -2.15 -3.08 10.84
C SER A 180 -2.68 -2.22 12.01
N SER A 181 -3.05 -0.95 11.75
CA SER A 181 -3.62 -0.09 12.79
C SER A 181 -5.03 -0.55 13.16
N TYR A 182 -5.34 -0.47 14.44
CA TYR A 182 -6.61 -0.89 15.04
C TYR A 182 -6.83 -2.41 15.11
N GLY A 183 -5.82 -3.23 14.79
CA GLY A 183 -5.92 -4.69 14.89
C GLY A 183 -6.13 -5.23 16.30
N ASN A 184 -5.90 -4.41 17.34
CA ASN A 184 -6.09 -4.73 18.75
C ASN A 184 -7.35 -4.10 19.37
N VAL A 185 -8.29 -3.63 18.54
CA VAL A 185 -9.54 -3.01 19.03
C VAL A 185 -10.68 -4.03 18.96
N ASP A 186 -11.06 -4.58 20.09
CA ASP A 186 -12.00 -5.71 20.20
C ASP A 186 -13.35 -5.44 19.53
N VAL A 187 -13.92 -4.23 19.68
CA VAL A 187 -15.20 -3.87 19.05
C VAL A 187 -15.09 -3.90 17.51
N LEU A 188 -13.94 -3.56 16.94
CA LEU A 188 -13.73 -3.62 15.50
C LEU A 188 -13.50 -5.07 15.03
N GLN A 189 -12.79 -5.88 15.82
CA GLN A 189 -12.64 -7.30 15.55
C GLN A 189 -13.98 -8.04 15.58
N ALA A 190 -14.85 -7.72 16.55
CA ALA A 190 -16.18 -8.30 16.65
C ALA A 190 -17.09 -7.88 15.47
N ALA A 191 -17.00 -6.62 15.04
CA ALA A 191 -17.80 -6.09 13.93
C ALA A 191 -17.36 -6.64 12.56
N CYS A 192 -16.08 -6.93 12.38
CA CYS A 192 -15.52 -7.46 11.14
C CYS A 192 -14.53 -8.58 11.49
N ARG A 193 -14.92 -9.83 11.26
CA ARG A 193 -14.06 -10.98 11.55
C ARG A 193 -13.01 -11.14 10.46
N GLN A 194 -11.78 -11.50 10.85
CA GLN A 194 -10.74 -11.93 9.92
C GLN A 194 -11.13 -13.30 9.36
N GLU A 195 -11.32 -13.39 8.05
CA GLU A 195 -11.78 -14.61 7.36
C GLU A 195 -11.04 -14.74 6.02
N VAL A 196 -10.81 -15.98 5.57
CA VAL A 196 -10.42 -16.24 4.17
C VAL A 196 -11.67 -16.48 3.34
N TRP A 197 -11.81 -15.75 2.25
CA TRP A 197 -12.92 -15.91 1.31
C TRP A 197 -12.55 -16.96 0.29
N ILE A 198 -13.46 -17.91 0.07
CA ILE A 198 -13.32 -19.00 -0.88
C ILE A 198 -14.63 -19.19 -1.66
N ASN A 199 -14.51 -19.45 -2.97
CA ASN A 199 -15.69 -19.71 -3.81
C ASN A 199 -16.38 -21.03 -3.41
N PRO A 200 -17.74 -21.12 -3.47
CA PRO A 200 -18.47 -22.35 -3.15
C PRO A 200 -18.00 -23.60 -3.93
N LEU A 201 -17.58 -23.45 -5.18
CA LEU A 201 -17.08 -24.56 -5.99
C LEU A 201 -15.75 -25.10 -5.45
N ASP A 202 -14.84 -24.19 -5.05
CA ASP A 202 -13.55 -24.57 -4.49
C ASP A 202 -13.67 -25.10 -3.07
N ALA A 203 -14.58 -24.53 -2.28
CA ALA A 203 -14.92 -25.00 -0.95
C ALA A 203 -15.53 -26.41 -0.98
N GLY A 204 -16.47 -26.66 -1.92
CA GLY A 204 -17.10 -27.97 -2.10
C GLY A 204 -16.11 -29.08 -2.45
N LYS A 205 -15.14 -28.82 -3.34
CA LYS A 205 -14.06 -29.77 -3.68
C LYS A 205 -13.19 -30.15 -2.48
N ARG A 206 -13.13 -29.29 -1.44
CA ARG A 206 -12.31 -29.44 -0.23
C ARG A 206 -13.11 -29.85 1.00
N GLY A 207 -14.43 -30.04 0.85
CA GLY A 207 -15.32 -30.32 1.98
C GLY A 207 -15.43 -29.19 3.01
N ILE A 208 -15.11 -27.94 2.61
CA ILE A 208 -15.11 -26.78 3.49
C ILE A 208 -16.52 -26.18 3.54
N LYS A 209 -17.01 -25.91 4.75
CA LYS A 209 -18.27 -25.22 5.01
C LYS A 209 -18.00 -23.79 5.51
N ASN A 210 -18.99 -22.92 5.35
CA ASN A 210 -18.89 -21.56 5.87
C ASN A 210 -18.69 -21.56 7.39
N GLY A 211 -17.66 -20.87 7.87
CA GLY A 211 -17.29 -20.79 9.28
C GLY A 211 -16.32 -21.88 9.76
N ASP A 212 -15.99 -22.89 8.95
CA ASP A 212 -14.98 -23.89 9.31
C ASP A 212 -13.62 -23.22 9.56
N LEU A 213 -12.91 -23.68 10.57
CA LEU A 213 -11.50 -23.35 10.73
C LEU A 213 -10.69 -24.06 9.65
N VAL A 214 -9.95 -23.28 8.86
CA VAL A 214 -9.12 -23.80 7.78
C VAL A 214 -7.67 -23.38 7.95
N ARG A 215 -6.76 -24.19 7.43
CA ARG A 215 -5.39 -23.81 7.20
C ARG A 215 -5.24 -23.28 5.78
N VAL A 216 -4.58 -22.15 5.64
CA VAL A 216 -4.13 -21.60 4.36
C VAL A 216 -2.62 -21.69 4.36
N PHE A 217 -2.04 -22.29 3.34
CA PHE A 217 -0.63 -22.63 3.37
C PHE A 217 0.03 -22.61 1.99
N ASN A 218 1.33 -22.44 2.00
CA ASN A 218 2.24 -22.58 0.87
C ASN A 218 3.67 -22.89 1.39
N PRO A 219 4.71 -22.95 0.53
CA PRO A 219 6.07 -23.26 0.99
C PRO A 219 6.67 -22.26 2.00
N ARG A 220 6.09 -21.07 2.16
CA ARG A 220 6.58 -20.04 3.08
C ARG A 220 6.04 -20.20 4.50
N GLY A 221 4.83 -20.71 4.63
CA GLY A 221 4.22 -20.87 5.94
C GLY A 221 2.77 -21.35 5.89
N GLU A 222 2.18 -21.37 7.07
CA GLU A 222 0.80 -21.80 7.30
C GLU A 222 0.13 -20.84 8.27
N LEU A 223 -1.13 -20.52 8.03
CA LEU A 223 -1.97 -19.80 8.96
C LEU A 223 -3.33 -20.48 9.13
N HIS A 224 -3.94 -20.29 10.29
CA HIS A 224 -5.27 -20.80 10.60
C HIS A 224 -6.28 -19.63 10.67
N ILE A 225 -7.41 -19.79 9.98
CA ILE A 225 -8.39 -18.72 9.82
C ILE A 225 -9.78 -19.31 9.52
N PRO A 226 -10.89 -18.71 9.99
CA PRO A 226 -12.22 -19.12 9.57
C PRO A 226 -12.47 -18.91 8.07
N ALA A 227 -13.13 -19.86 7.43
CA ALA A 227 -13.51 -19.77 6.03
C ALA A 227 -14.83 -19.01 5.85
N LYS A 228 -14.86 -18.08 4.91
CA LYS A 228 -16.07 -17.47 4.36
C LYS A 228 -16.37 -18.00 2.97
N VAL A 229 -17.31 -18.92 2.89
CA VAL A 229 -17.76 -19.46 1.60
C VAL A 229 -18.72 -18.47 0.95
N THR A 230 -18.32 -17.92 -0.20
CA THR A 230 -19.10 -16.84 -0.84
C THR A 230 -18.90 -16.82 -2.37
N PRO A 231 -19.98 -16.63 -3.16
CA PRO A 231 -19.88 -16.46 -4.60
C PRO A 231 -19.34 -15.08 -5.03
N ARG A 232 -19.02 -14.19 -4.08
CA ARG A 232 -18.46 -12.87 -4.36
C ARG A 232 -17.00 -12.90 -4.82
N ILE A 233 -16.38 -14.07 -4.76
CA ILE A 233 -15.04 -14.34 -5.29
C ILE A 233 -15.12 -15.41 -6.36
N MET A 234 -14.33 -15.26 -7.43
CA MET A 234 -14.35 -16.23 -8.53
C MET A 234 -13.66 -17.56 -8.16
N PRO A 235 -14.02 -18.68 -8.82
CA PRO A 235 -13.31 -19.93 -8.64
C PRO A 235 -11.82 -19.82 -8.95
N GLY A 236 -11.00 -20.56 -8.22
CA GLY A 236 -9.53 -20.54 -8.35
C GLY A 236 -8.84 -19.37 -7.65
N VAL A 237 -9.61 -18.53 -6.93
CA VAL A 237 -9.09 -17.37 -6.19
C VAL A 237 -9.50 -17.46 -4.73
N ALA A 238 -8.59 -17.08 -3.84
CA ALA A 238 -8.84 -16.86 -2.43
C ALA A 238 -8.52 -15.40 -2.06
N ALA A 239 -9.22 -14.86 -1.07
CA ALA A 239 -8.97 -13.50 -0.63
C ALA A 239 -9.00 -13.38 0.88
N MET A 240 -8.14 -12.53 1.46
CA MET A 240 -8.15 -12.24 2.89
C MET A 240 -7.76 -10.81 3.19
N GLY A 241 -8.22 -10.28 4.32
CA GLY A 241 -7.92 -8.92 4.73
C GLY A 241 -6.46 -8.72 5.10
N GLN A 242 -5.85 -7.65 4.60
CA GLN A 242 -4.50 -7.24 4.97
C GLN A 242 -4.44 -6.70 6.41
N GLY A 243 -3.23 -6.75 7.01
CA GLY A 243 -2.92 -6.04 8.24
C GLY A 243 -3.34 -6.76 9.53
N ALA A 244 -3.73 -8.03 9.49
CA ALA A 244 -3.83 -8.82 10.71
C ALA A 244 -2.45 -8.96 11.36
N TRP A 245 -2.43 -8.96 12.70
CA TRP A 245 -1.19 -9.13 13.43
C TRP A 245 -0.77 -10.59 13.40
N HIS A 246 0.52 -10.81 13.20
CA HIS A 246 1.10 -12.15 13.25
C HIS A 246 1.08 -12.68 14.69
N ASP A 247 0.60 -13.91 14.86
CA ASP A 247 0.51 -14.60 16.14
C ASP A 247 0.91 -16.08 15.95
N ALA A 248 2.20 -16.34 15.97
CA ALA A 248 2.75 -17.68 15.86
C ALA A 248 3.76 -17.95 16.98
N SER A 249 3.74 -19.18 17.49
CA SER A 249 4.81 -19.65 18.38
C SER A 249 6.05 -19.97 17.56
N MET A 250 7.08 -19.14 17.69
CA MET A 250 8.33 -19.30 16.93
C MET A 250 9.14 -20.52 17.37
N ASP A 251 8.98 -20.92 18.63
CA ASP A 251 9.60 -22.12 19.22
C ASP A 251 8.73 -23.39 19.10
N GLY A 252 7.49 -23.23 18.60
CA GLY A 252 6.50 -24.29 18.44
C GLY A 252 6.25 -24.68 16.98
N ASP A 253 4.97 -24.79 16.64
CA ASP A 253 4.48 -25.24 15.34
C ASP A 253 4.61 -24.19 14.22
N ARG A 254 4.92 -22.94 14.56
CA ARG A 254 5.04 -21.79 13.65
C ARG A 254 3.77 -21.47 12.87
N ILE A 255 2.62 -21.98 13.28
CA ILE A 255 1.33 -21.68 12.65
C ILE A 255 0.87 -20.31 13.10
N ASP A 256 0.59 -19.43 12.16
CA ASP A 256 0.09 -18.09 12.44
C ASP A 256 -1.42 -18.13 12.71
N ARG A 257 -1.80 -17.94 13.94
CA ARG A 257 -3.21 -17.89 14.40
C ARG A 257 -3.81 -16.48 14.36
N GLY A 258 -2.97 -15.46 14.15
CA GLY A 258 -3.38 -14.08 13.89
C GLY A 258 -3.84 -13.86 12.46
N ALA A 259 -3.56 -14.80 11.57
CA ALA A 259 -3.91 -14.78 10.15
C ALA A 259 -3.35 -13.56 9.41
N CYS A 260 -2.06 -13.28 9.61
CA CYS A 260 -1.32 -12.27 8.87
C CYS A 260 -1.02 -12.77 7.45
N ILE A 261 -1.56 -12.12 6.43
CA ILE A 261 -1.35 -12.52 5.03
C ILE A 261 0.15 -12.58 4.65
N ASN A 262 0.99 -11.79 5.30
CA ASN A 262 2.43 -11.77 5.03
C ASN A 262 3.16 -13.07 5.38
N THR A 263 2.54 -13.96 6.17
CA THR A 263 3.01 -15.34 6.36
C THR A 263 3.09 -16.11 5.05
N LEU A 264 2.26 -15.73 4.06
CA LEU A 264 2.11 -16.43 2.78
C LEU A 264 2.66 -15.64 1.59
N THR A 265 3.05 -14.37 1.76
CA THR A 265 3.51 -13.53 0.66
C THR A 265 5.01 -13.70 0.38
N THR A 266 5.40 -13.52 -0.87
CA THR A 266 6.81 -13.54 -1.27
C THR A 266 7.53 -12.26 -0.85
N HIS A 267 8.84 -12.35 -0.63
CA HIS A 267 9.74 -11.21 -0.47
C HIS A 267 10.30 -10.69 -1.81
N ARG A 268 9.98 -11.37 -2.91
CA ARG A 268 10.48 -11.02 -4.23
C ARG A 268 9.81 -9.71 -4.69
N PRO A 269 10.58 -8.64 -5.00
CA PRO A 269 10.00 -7.39 -5.46
C PRO A 269 9.52 -7.47 -6.92
N SER A 270 8.56 -6.65 -7.29
CA SER A 270 8.15 -6.50 -8.70
C SER A 270 9.32 -5.95 -9.55
N PRO A 271 9.40 -6.33 -10.83
CA PRO A 271 10.57 -6.01 -11.65
C PRO A 271 10.88 -4.52 -11.78
N LEU A 272 9.88 -3.70 -12.07
CA LEU A 272 10.06 -2.27 -12.33
C LEU A 272 9.97 -1.43 -11.05
N ALA A 273 8.85 -1.50 -10.36
CA ALA A 273 8.57 -0.63 -9.20
C ALA A 273 9.27 -1.08 -7.92
N LYS A 274 9.84 -2.30 -7.89
CA LYS A 274 10.44 -2.92 -6.69
C LYS A 274 9.49 -2.96 -5.49
N GLY A 275 8.18 -2.93 -5.77
CA GLY A 275 7.13 -3.03 -4.76
C GLY A 275 6.85 -4.46 -4.34
N ASN A 276 6.12 -4.61 -3.23
CA ASN A 276 5.70 -5.91 -2.72
C ASN A 276 4.53 -6.46 -3.57
N PRO A 277 4.65 -7.65 -4.16
CA PRO A 277 3.58 -8.29 -4.95
C PRO A 277 2.57 -9.00 -4.03
N GLN A 278 1.74 -8.25 -3.34
CA GLN A 278 0.76 -8.77 -2.38
C GLN A 278 -0.36 -9.61 -3.02
N HIS A 279 -0.50 -9.57 -4.34
CA HIS A 279 -1.65 -10.14 -5.06
C HIS A 279 -1.27 -11.29 -5.99
N THR A 280 0.00 -11.67 -6.02
CA THR A 280 0.52 -12.80 -6.80
C THR A 280 1.14 -13.82 -5.86
N ASN A 281 0.30 -14.54 -5.13
CA ASN A 281 0.75 -15.60 -4.21
C ASN A 281 -0.15 -16.81 -4.43
N LEU A 282 0.45 -17.98 -4.56
CA LEU A 282 -0.27 -19.25 -4.69
C LEU A 282 -0.36 -19.92 -3.32
N VAL A 283 -1.54 -20.45 -3.02
CA VAL A 283 -1.84 -21.15 -1.77
C VAL A 283 -2.75 -22.35 -2.03
N ASP A 284 -2.80 -23.28 -1.07
CA ASP A 284 -3.93 -24.19 -0.93
C ASP A 284 -4.64 -23.96 0.41
N ILE A 285 -5.88 -24.44 0.49
CA ILE A 285 -6.75 -24.30 1.67
C ILE A 285 -7.30 -25.68 2.01
N ALA A 286 -7.14 -26.09 3.25
CA ALA A 286 -7.71 -27.33 3.75
C ALA A 286 -8.35 -27.13 5.13
N ARG A 287 -9.28 -28.00 5.52
CA ARG A 287 -9.83 -27.99 6.88
C ARG A 287 -8.73 -28.28 7.89
N VAL A 288 -8.76 -27.62 9.03
CA VAL A 288 -7.98 -28.02 10.19
C VAL A 288 -8.67 -29.27 10.77
N GLU A 289 -7.97 -30.39 10.75
CA GLU A 289 -8.46 -31.61 11.42
C GLU A 289 -8.44 -31.35 12.92
N GLY A 290 -9.61 -31.45 13.56
CA GLY A 290 -9.68 -31.47 15.02
C GLY A 290 -8.97 -32.71 15.57
N PRO A 291 -8.60 -32.76 16.86
CA PRO A 291 -8.17 -34.01 17.47
C PRO A 291 -9.26 -35.06 17.18
N ALA A 292 -8.85 -36.21 16.65
CA ALA A 292 -9.75 -37.30 16.37
C ALA A 292 -10.57 -37.57 17.65
N SER A 293 -11.89 -37.37 17.55
CA SER A 293 -12.84 -37.57 18.65
C SER A 293 -12.94 -39.08 18.98
#